data_a450a019b40a414c5a057e2858226482
#
_entry.id   a450a019b40a414c5a057e2858226482
#
_cell.length_a   1.000
_cell.length_b   1.000
_cell.length_c   1.000
_cell.angle_alpha   90.00
_cell.angle_beta   90.00
_cell.angle_gamma   90.00
#
_symmetry.space_group_name_H-M   'P 1'
#
loop_
_entity.id
_entity.type
_entity.pdbx_description
1 polymer ?
#
loop_
_entity_poly.entity_id
_entity_poly.type
_entity_poly.pdbx_seq_one_letter_code
_entity_poly.pdbx_strand_id
1 'polypeptide(L)' 'MKSNKIVKTENMPSVVLDVYEDGSGRVTFFNEMNHWHGEIFLTKEQIDFYYSE' A
#
# COMPACT_ATOMS: atom_id res chain seq x y z
N MET A 1 3.18 -17.96 -10.02
CA MET A 1 2.27 -17.55 -8.96
C MET A 1 2.73 -16.24 -8.35
N LYS A 2 1.81 -15.30 -8.18
CA LYS A 2 2.18 -14.03 -7.58
C LYS A 2 2.39 -14.14 -6.10
N SER A 3 3.43 -13.48 -5.60
CA SER A 3 3.67 -13.45 -4.17
C SER A 3 2.85 -12.32 -3.56
N ASN A 4 2.13 -12.64 -2.48
CA ASN A 4 1.41 -11.63 -1.72
C ASN A 4 2.14 -11.26 -0.45
N LYS A 5 3.42 -11.63 -0.37
CA LYS A 5 4.19 -11.34 0.81
C LYS A 5 4.45 -9.85 0.92
N ILE A 6 4.10 -9.26 2.06
CA ILE A 6 4.36 -7.85 2.32
C ILE A 6 5.78 -7.70 2.82
N VAL A 7 6.56 -6.86 2.16
CA VAL A 7 7.96 -6.63 2.54
C VAL A 7 8.17 -5.28 3.19
N LYS A 8 7.17 -4.38 3.11
CA LYS A 8 7.30 -3.07 3.73
C LYS A 8 5.90 -2.54 4.01
N THR A 9 5.74 -1.90 5.16
CA THR A 9 4.47 -1.26 5.53
C THR A 9 4.78 0.12 6.07
N GLU A 10 4.06 1.12 5.55
CA GLU A 10 4.16 2.48 6.06
C GLU A 10 2.82 2.88 6.63
N ASN A 11 2.82 3.25 7.90
CA ASN A 11 1.62 3.69 8.57
C ASN A 11 1.57 5.21 8.58
N MET A 12 0.50 5.75 8.00
CA MET A 12 0.25 7.19 7.99
C MET A 12 -1.13 7.41 8.58
N PRO A 13 -1.43 8.62 9.04
CA PRO A 13 -2.77 8.89 9.57
C PRO A 13 -3.84 8.52 8.52
N SER A 14 -4.74 7.65 8.89
CA SER A 14 -5.87 7.21 8.06
C SER A 14 -5.48 6.45 6.79
N VAL A 15 -4.20 6.15 6.59
CA VAL A 15 -3.74 5.47 5.37
C VAL A 15 -2.63 4.49 5.73
N VAL A 16 -2.67 3.31 5.14
CA VAL A 16 -1.59 2.33 5.32
C VAL A 16 -1.15 1.90 3.93
N LEU A 17 0.14 1.98 3.66
CA LEU A 17 0.71 1.52 2.40
C LEU A 17 1.48 0.23 2.64
N ASP A 18 1.08 -0.83 1.95
CA ASP A 18 1.79 -2.11 1.99
C ASP A 18 2.46 -2.32 0.64
N VAL A 19 3.73 -2.69 0.66
CA VAL A 19 4.47 -3.01 -0.56
C VAL A 19 4.72 -4.51 -0.56
N TYR A 20 4.39 -5.15 -1.67
CA TYR A 20 4.55 -6.59 -1.83
C TYR A 20 5.92 -6.93 -2.42
N GLU A 21 6.26 -8.21 -2.30
CA GLU A 21 7.55 -8.70 -2.74
C GLU A 21 7.80 -8.45 -4.22
N ASP A 22 6.76 -8.43 -5.03
CA ASP A 22 6.90 -8.20 -6.47
C ASP A 22 7.00 -6.72 -6.83
N GLY A 23 7.00 -5.84 -5.85
CA GLY A 23 7.13 -4.40 -6.08
C GLY A 23 5.81 -3.66 -6.16
N SER A 24 4.70 -4.35 -6.30
CA SER A 24 3.39 -3.70 -6.30
C SER A 24 2.99 -3.36 -4.86
N GLY A 25 1.88 -2.69 -4.70
CA GLY A 25 1.45 -2.31 -3.36
C GLY A 25 -0.05 -2.16 -3.24
N ARG A 26 -0.47 -1.90 -2.02
CA ARG A 26 -1.87 -1.66 -1.70
C ARG A 26 -1.95 -0.49 -0.73
N VAL A 27 -2.82 0.45 -1.03
CA VAL A 27 -3.12 1.56 -0.12
C VAL A 27 -4.46 1.28 0.51
N THR A 28 -4.50 1.24 1.83
CA THR A 28 -5.72 0.99 2.58
C THR A 28 -6.11 2.26 3.30
N PHE A 29 -7.39 2.63 3.20
CA PHE A 29 -7.91 3.85 3.81
C PHE A 29 -8.77 3.52 5.00
N PHE A 30 -8.63 4.33 6.06
CA PHE A 30 -9.43 4.19 7.28
C PHE A 30 -10.12 5.51 7.55
N ASN A 31 -11.33 5.44 8.12
CA ASN A 31 -12.03 6.67 8.49
C ASN A 31 -11.55 7.13 9.87
N GLU A 32 -12.15 8.22 10.38
CA GLU A 32 -11.72 8.81 11.66
C GLU A 32 -11.88 7.86 12.83
N MET A 33 -12.70 6.84 12.70
CA MET A 33 -12.90 5.86 13.77
C MET A 33 -12.02 4.63 13.59
N ASN A 34 -11.05 4.71 12.70
CA ASN A 34 -10.13 3.61 12.38
C ASN A 34 -10.82 2.39 11.81
N HIS A 35 -11.96 2.59 11.15
CA HIS A 35 -12.63 1.50 10.44
C HIS A 35 -12.17 1.50 8.98
N TRP A 36 -12.02 0.32 8.43
CA TRP A 36 -11.67 0.14 7.03
C TRP A 36 -12.66 0.90 6.15
N HIS A 37 -12.15 1.69 5.24
CA HIS A 37 -12.96 2.52 4.35
C HIS A 37 -12.82 2.16 2.88
N GLY A 38 -11.73 1.54 2.51
CA GLY A 38 -11.50 1.15 1.12
C GLY A 38 -10.04 0.91 0.88
N GLU A 39 -9.76 0.44 -0.32
CA GLU A 39 -8.37 0.19 -0.69
C GLU A 39 -8.21 0.31 -2.20
N ILE A 40 -7.00 0.63 -2.64
CA ILE A 40 -6.63 0.61 -4.05
C ILE A 40 -5.30 -0.12 -4.18
N PHE A 41 -5.09 -0.72 -5.35
CA PHE A 41 -3.85 -1.44 -5.61
C PHE A 41 -3.00 -0.61 -6.56
N LEU A 42 -1.69 -0.61 -6.33
CA LEU A 42 -0.74 0.16 -7.12
C LEU A 42 0.19 -0.80 -7.84
N THR A 43 0.56 -0.44 -9.07
CA THR A 43 1.51 -1.22 -9.83
C THR A 43 2.91 -0.93 -9.32
N LYS A 44 3.86 -1.78 -9.74
CA LYS A 44 5.26 -1.57 -9.39
C LYS A 44 5.73 -0.19 -9.86
N GLU A 45 5.33 0.22 -11.07
CA GLU A 45 5.74 1.53 -11.58
C GLU A 45 5.20 2.66 -10.73
N GLN A 46 3.97 2.54 -10.23
CA GLN A 46 3.40 3.57 -9.37
C GLN A 46 4.12 3.63 -8.03
N ILE A 47 4.49 2.49 -7.48
CA ILE A 47 5.24 2.44 -6.25
C ILE A 47 6.63 3.05 -6.45
N ASP A 48 7.30 2.69 -7.55
CA ASP A 48 8.61 3.22 -7.86
C ASP A 48 8.57 4.74 -8.00
N PHE A 49 7.54 5.26 -8.65
CA PHE A 49 7.38 6.70 -8.81
C PHE A 49 7.21 7.39 -7.45
N TYR A 50 6.42 6.78 -6.58
CA TYR A 50 6.18 7.34 -5.25
C TYR A 50 7.48 7.48 -4.46
N TYR A 51 8.34 6.46 -4.54
CA TYR A 51 9.59 6.48 -3.78
C TYR A 51 10.73 7.20 -4.48
N SER A 52 10.57 7.54 -5.75
CA SER A 52 11.67 8.16 -6.51
C SER A 52 11.76 9.66 -6.31
N GLU A 53 10.86 10.26 -5.61
CA GLU A 53 10.79 11.71 -5.47
C GLU A 53 12.00 12.31 -4.81
#